data_234952679b1dc4fe356eb529f4629926
#
_entry.id   234952679b1dc4fe356eb529f4629926
#
_cell.length_a   1.000
_cell.length_b   1.000
_cell.length_c   1.000
_cell.angle_alpha   90.00
_cell.angle_beta   90.00
_cell.angle_gamma   90.00
#
_symmetry.space_group_name_H-M   'P 1'
#
loop_
_entity.id
_entity.type
_entity.pdbx_description
1 polymer ?
#
loop_
_entity_poly.entity_id
_entity_poly.type
_entity_poly.pdbx_seq_one_letter_code
_entity_poly.pdbx_strand_id
1 'polypeptide(L)'
;MAVKKSELYSTLWKCCDELRGGMDASQYKDYVLVILFVKYISDKSRSDEGFDIDIPGGCYFEDFVALKGNPNIGEEMNKKMAALAEANQLDGVFVADFEDDAKLGKGKDKVETLSKLIAVFQNENLDFSKNRAADDDLIGDAYEYLMKNFATESGKSKGQFYTPAEVSRVMAKVIGLGNARNGKKTTIYDPTCGSGSLLLRAICETPDGATIYGQEKDNATVGLAKMNMILHNEIYADIKQGDTINDPQFKDDDQLKTFDYIVANPPFSTKSWLKSAKTEDVYHRWGEGIKIGVPPEKNGDYAFLLHIVRSLKQTGCAACILPHGVLFRGNAEAQIRKYLVAEKRYIKGIIGLPANLFYGTGIPACIIIIEKSEAAGRKGVFMIDAKNGYIKDGAKNRLREGYSPHCRCLANTARCTSLCALCAYGGD
;
A
#
# COMPACT_ATOMS: atom_id res chain seq x y z
N MET A 1 14.95 18.81 21.50
CA MET A 1 14.39 19.54 20.34
C MET A 1 13.76 18.51 19.44
N ALA A 2 12.57 18.78 18.87
CA ALA A 2 11.98 17.87 17.88
C ALA A 2 12.89 17.83 16.63
N VAL A 3 13.21 16.62 16.17
CA VAL A 3 14.01 16.43 14.93
C VAL A 3 13.21 16.93 13.74
N LYS A 4 13.81 17.75 12.90
CA LYS A 4 13.14 18.20 11.66
C LYS A 4 13.05 17.04 10.66
N LYS A 5 11.90 16.84 10.04
CA LYS A 5 11.69 15.79 9.02
C LYS A 5 12.80 15.76 7.95
N SER A 6 13.27 16.94 7.52
CA SER A 6 14.35 17.05 6.53
C SER A 6 15.71 16.50 7.02
N GLU A 7 16.01 16.61 8.30
CA GLU A 7 17.25 16.09 8.90
C GLU A 7 17.17 14.56 9.05
N LEU A 8 16.02 14.05 9.46
CA LEU A 8 15.72 12.62 9.50
C LEU A 8 15.90 11.99 8.11
N TYR A 9 15.27 12.57 7.09
CA TYR A 9 15.36 12.07 5.72
C TYR A 9 16.78 12.09 5.16
N SER A 10 17.54 13.17 5.44
CA SER A 10 18.94 13.26 5.04
C SER A 10 19.82 12.20 5.73
N THR A 11 19.55 11.92 7.00
CA THR A 11 20.30 10.90 7.75
C THR A 11 19.99 9.50 7.22
N LEU A 12 18.71 9.17 6.99
CA LEU A 12 18.31 7.90 6.40
C LEU A 12 18.86 7.70 4.99
N TRP A 13 18.93 8.79 4.21
CA TRP A 13 19.49 8.70 2.86
C TRP A 13 20.99 8.38 2.86
N LYS A 14 21.73 8.83 3.87
CA LYS A 14 23.14 8.44 4.04
C LYS A 14 23.32 6.94 4.25
N CYS A 15 22.35 6.23 4.86
CA CYS A 15 22.39 4.76 4.94
C CYS A 15 22.41 4.14 3.55
N CYS A 16 21.63 4.70 2.64
CA CYS A 16 21.57 4.25 1.26
C CYS A 16 22.90 4.48 0.53
N ASP A 17 23.55 5.61 0.78
CA ASP A 17 24.85 5.94 0.16
C ASP A 17 25.96 4.97 0.59
N GLU A 18 25.97 4.47 1.82
CA GLU A 18 26.95 3.48 2.29
C GLU A 18 26.85 2.12 1.56
N LEU A 19 25.65 1.78 1.07
CA LEU A 19 25.40 0.54 0.33
C LEU A 19 25.45 0.69 -1.19
N ARG A 20 25.38 1.92 -1.71
CA ARG A 20 25.24 2.23 -3.14
C ARG A 20 26.42 1.79 -4.00
N GLY A 21 27.60 1.60 -3.42
CA GLY A 21 28.79 1.20 -4.15
C GLY A 21 28.82 -0.25 -4.64
N GLY A 22 27.96 -1.14 -4.11
CA GLY A 22 27.93 -2.56 -4.42
C GLY A 22 26.57 -3.11 -4.86
N MET A 23 25.49 -2.34 -4.71
CA MET A 23 24.11 -2.80 -4.94
C MET A 23 23.26 -1.74 -5.63
N ASP A 24 22.26 -2.18 -6.38
CA ASP A 24 21.23 -1.28 -6.89
C ASP A 24 20.14 -1.01 -5.83
N ALA A 25 19.37 0.07 -6.02
CA ALA A 25 18.37 0.52 -5.05
C ALA A 25 17.30 -0.53 -4.69
N SER A 26 16.99 -1.43 -5.61
CA SER A 26 16.04 -2.52 -5.37
C SER A 26 16.56 -3.58 -4.40
N GLN A 27 17.87 -3.63 -4.19
CA GLN A 27 18.56 -4.61 -3.37
C GLN A 27 18.88 -4.05 -1.98
N TYR A 28 19.47 -2.85 -1.87
CA TYR A 28 19.88 -2.33 -0.57
C TYR A 28 18.72 -1.83 0.30
N LYS A 29 17.57 -1.53 -0.31
CA LYS A 29 16.36 -1.12 0.43
C LYS A 29 16.01 -2.10 1.56
N ASP A 30 16.10 -3.40 1.30
CA ASP A 30 15.69 -4.43 2.25
C ASP A 30 16.58 -4.42 3.50
N TYR A 31 17.89 -4.19 3.34
CA TYR A 31 18.83 -4.05 4.45
C TYR A 31 18.57 -2.81 5.29
N VAL A 32 18.36 -1.66 4.64
CA VAL A 32 18.09 -0.38 5.31
C VAL A 32 16.78 -0.45 6.09
N LEU A 33 15.71 -0.98 5.48
CA LEU A 33 14.39 -1.04 6.10
C LEU A 33 14.35 -2.02 7.29
N VAL A 34 15.08 -3.12 7.22
CA VAL A 34 15.20 -4.07 8.33
C VAL A 34 15.90 -3.42 9.54
N ILE A 35 17.02 -2.72 9.35
CA ILE A 35 17.72 -2.06 10.46
C ILE A 35 16.89 -0.90 11.02
N LEU A 36 16.20 -0.14 10.18
CA LEU A 36 15.23 0.88 10.60
C LEU A 36 14.14 0.28 11.50
N PHE A 37 13.59 -0.86 11.09
CA PHE A 37 12.57 -1.57 11.84
C PHE A 37 13.09 -2.02 13.21
N VAL A 38 14.24 -2.69 13.27
CA VAL A 38 14.86 -3.11 14.54
C VAL A 38 15.12 -1.93 15.47
N LYS A 39 15.64 -0.83 14.92
CA LYS A 39 15.86 0.41 15.69
C LYS A 39 14.55 0.96 16.26
N TYR A 40 13.50 1.03 15.44
CA TYR A 40 12.20 1.52 15.86
C TYR A 40 11.58 0.66 16.97
N ILE A 41 11.47 -0.66 16.78
CA ILE A 41 10.86 -1.53 17.78
C ILE A 41 11.64 -1.50 19.10
N SER A 42 12.97 -1.43 19.04
CA SER A 42 13.83 -1.31 20.23
C SER A 42 13.61 -0.01 21.01
N ASP A 43 13.49 1.11 20.31
CA ASP A 43 13.23 2.40 20.95
C ASP A 43 11.79 2.49 21.47
N LYS A 44 10.82 1.99 20.70
CA LYS A 44 9.41 2.05 21.03
C LYS A 44 9.08 1.19 22.25
N SER A 45 9.58 -0.03 22.32
CA SER A 45 9.36 -0.96 23.45
C SER A 45 9.84 -0.39 24.79
N ARG A 46 10.83 0.53 24.80
CA ARG A 46 11.33 1.20 26.00
C ARG A 46 10.51 2.40 26.42
N SER A 47 9.79 2.99 25.50
CA SER A 47 9.05 4.24 25.70
C SER A 47 7.54 4.06 25.82
N ASP A 48 7.03 2.89 25.48
CA ASP A 48 5.60 2.59 25.38
C ASP A 48 5.34 1.17 25.93
N GLU A 49 4.84 1.10 27.18
CA GLU A 49 4.51 -0.17 27.85
C GLU A 49 3.36 -0.94 27.15
N GLY A 50 2.57 -0.27 26.31
CA GLY A 50 1.48 -0.87 25.54
C GLY A 50 1.90 -1.36 24.16
N PHE A 51 3.19 -1.28 23.81
CA PHE A 51 3.70 -1.73 22.53
C PHE A 51 3.83 -3.27 22.49
N ASP A 52 2.95 -3.92 21.73
CA ASP A 52 2.73 -5.37 21.72
C ASP A 52 3.62 -6.08 20.67
N ILE A 53 4.93 -5.81 20.71
CA ILE A 53 5.94 -6.54 19.94
C ILE A 53 6.93 -7.13 20.93
N ASP A 54 7.07 -8.45 20.89
CA ASP A 54 8.02 -9.19 21.73
C ASP A 54 9.45 -9.11 21.14
N ILE A 55 10.39 -8.58 21.93
CA ILE A 55 11.79 -8.51 21.54
C ILE A 55 12.58 -9.49 22.40
N PRO A 56 12.99 -10.66 21.84
CA PRO A 56 13.78 -11.63 22.57
C PRO A 56 15.08 -11.03 23.10
N GLY A 57 15.57 -11.55 24.22
CA GLY A 57 16.85 -11.14 24.79
C GLY A 57 17.97 -11.28 23.77
N GLY A 58 18.77 -10.22 23.62
CA GLY A 58 19.84 -10.17 22.64
C GLY A 58 19.39 -9.74 21.22
N CYS A 59 18.14 -9.27 21.03
CA CYS A 59 17.62 -8.82 19.73
C CYS A 59 17.28 -7.33 19.70
N TYR A 60 17.64 -6.56 20.71
CA TYR A 60 17.54 -5.09 20.72
C TYR A 60 18.58 -4.47 19.77
N PHE A 61 18.34 -3.25 19.33
CA PHE A 61 19.26 -2.55 18.42
C PHE A 61 20.69 -2.45 18.98
N GLU A 62 20.88 -2.30 20.28
CA GLU A 62 22.20 -2.29 20.95
C GLU A 62 22.94 -3.61 20.78
N ASP A 63 22.24 -4.73 20.67
CA ASP A 63 22.84 -6.03 20.41
C ASP A 63 23.37 -6.14 18.97
N PHE A 64 22.76 -5.43 18.03
CA PHE A 64 23.30 -5.27 16.67
C PHE A 64 24.51 -4.34 16.66
N VAL A 65 24.48 -3.26 17.45
CA VAL A 65 25.62 -2.36 17.62
C VAL A 65 26.84 -3.10 18.17
N ALA A 66 26.65 -4.03 19.10
CA ALA A 66 27.72 -4.85 19.68
C ALA A 66 28.38 -5.81 18.65
N LEU A 67 27.73 -6.10 17.54
CA LEU A 67 28.28 -6.94 16.46
C LEU A 67 29.27 -6.21 15.55
N LYS A 68 29.39 -4.89 15.64
CA LYS A 68 30.29 -4.13 14.78
C LYS A 68 31.74 -4.62 14.89
N GLY A 69 32.35 -4.90 13.75
CA GLY A 69 33.70 -5.46 13.68
C GLY A 69 33.79 -6.98 13.92
N ASN A 70 32.69 -7.65 14.25
CA ASN A 70 32.67 -9.11 14.39
C ASN A 70 32.81 -9.79 13.02
N PRO A 71 33.74 -10.74 12.83
CA PRO A 71 33.88 -11.48 11.58
C PRO A 71 32.61 -12.22 11.13
N ASN A 72 31.75 -12.64 12.07
CA ASN A 72 30.50 -13.35 11.84
C ASN A 72 29.26 -12.43 11.92
N ILE A 73 29.43 -11.12 11.72
CA ILE A 73 28.36 -10.12 11.89
C ILE A 73 27.08 -10.47 11.10
N GLY A 74 27.20 -10.92 9.86
CA GLY A 74 26.05 -11.27 9.01
C GLY A 74 25.27 -12.46 9.56
N GLU A 75 25.96 -13.55 9.92
CA GLU A 75 25.35 -14.74 10.53
C GLU A 75 24.61 -14.40 11.83
N GLU A 76 25.24 -13.62 12.70
CA GLU A 76 24.65 -13.21 13.97
C GLU A 76 23.45 -12.26 13.77
N MET A 77 23.49 -11.38 12.77
CA MET A 77 22.34 -10.55 12.40
C MET A 77 21.19 -11.41 11.89
N ASN A 78 21.44 -12.38 11.01
CA ASN A 78 20.41 -13.30 10.52
C ASN A 78 19.77 -14.10 11.66
N LYS A 79 20.54 -14.59 12.63
CA LYS A 79 20.01 -15.29 13.82
C LYS A 79 19.09 -14.41 14.65
N LYS A 80 19.47 -13.17 14.91
CA LYS A 80 18.66 -12.22 15.67
C LYS A 80 17.36 -11.87 14.94
N MET A 81 17.43 -11.70 13.62
CA MET A 81 16.23 -11.46 12.79
C MET A 81 15.28 -12.65 12.78
N ALA A 82 15.81 -13.88 12.72
CA ALA A 82 15.01 -15.09 12.81
C ALA A 82 14.29 -15.21 14.16
N ALA A 83 14.98 -14.92 15.27
CA ALA A 83 14.38 -14.93 16.61
C ALA A 83 13.27 -13.87 16.77
N LEU A 84 13.47 -12.65 16.24
CA LEU A 84 12.44 -11.62 16.20
C LEU A 84 11.22 -12.04 15.37
N ALA A 85 11.44 -12.70 14.23
CA ALA A 85 10.37 -13.19 13.38
C ALA A 85 9.55 -14.28 14.08
N GLU A 86 10.19 -15.25 14.70
CA GLU A 86 9.55 -16.35 15.42
C GLU A 86 8.70 -15.84 16.60
N ALA A 87 9.25 -14.94 17.42
CA ALA A 87 8.55 -14.38 18.58
C ALA A 87 7.27 -13.62 18.21
N ASN A 88 7.22 -13.02 17.02
CA ASN A 88 6.12 -12.14 16.60
C ASN A 88 5.29 -12.68 15.42
N GLN A 89 5.46 -13.93 15.02
CA GLN A 89 4.80 -14.52 13.84
C GLN A 89 5.03 -13.69 12.55
N LEU A 90 6.25 -13.18 12.42
CA LEU A 90 6.69 -12.37 11.28
C LEU A 90 7.48 -13.19 10.26
N ASP A 91 7.14 -14.47 10.11
CA ASP A 91 7.81 -15.37 9.15
C ASP A 91 7.77 -14.79 7.73
N GLY A 92 8.95 -14.78 7.09
CA GLY A 92 9.12 -14.26 5.74
C GLY A 92 9.07 -12.72 5.62
N VAL A 93 8.93 -11.98 6.74
CA VAL A 93 8.96 -10.50 6.74
C VAL A 93 10.35 -9.97 6.45
N PHE A 94 11.38 -10.61 7.01
CA PHE A 94 12.76 -10.17 6.83
C PHE A 94 13.41 -10.94 5.68
N VAL A 95 13.48 -10.30 4.51
CA VAL A 95 14.02 -10.90 3.28
C VAL A 95 15.51 -10.57 3.05
N ALA A 96 16.08 -9.67 3.85
CA ALA A 96 17.50 -9.33 3.78
C ALA A 96 18.34 -10.48 4.34
N ASP A 97 19.20 -11.05 3.50
CA ASP A 97 20.22 -12.00 3.93
C ASP A 97 21.54 -11.27 4.16
N PHE A 98 21.92 -11.10 5.44
CA PHE A 98 23.16 -10.42 5.84
C PHE A 98 24.42 -11.26 5.59
N GLU A 99 24.28 -12.51 5.10
CA GLU A 99 25.39 -13.37 4.64
C GLU A 99 25.57 -13.36 3.11
N ASP A 100 24.76 -12.62 2.36
CA ASP A 100 24.84 -12.54 0.89
C ASP A 100 26.14 -11.86 0.42
N ASP A 101 27.16 -12.66 0.18
CA ASP A 101 28.48 -12.21 -0.31
C ASP A 101 28.42 -11.48 -1.66
N ALA A 102 27.43 -11.80 -2.49
CA ALA A 102 27.30 -11.17 -3.81
C ALA A 102 26.85 -9.72 -3.70
N LYS A 103 26.09 -9.41 -2.64
CA LYS A 103 25.56 -8.06 -2.40
C LYS A 103 26.42 -7.26 -1.43
N LEU A 104 26.88 -7.88 -0.33
CA LEU A 104 27.53 -7.18 0.78
C LEU A 104 29.06 -7.21 0.73
N GLY A 105 29.63 -7.91 -0.23
CA GLY A 105 31.07 -8.18 -0.27
C GLY A 105 31.47 -9.38 0.60
N LYS A 106 32.77 -9.70 0.65
CA LYS A 106 33.31 -10.88 1.35
C LYS A 106 34.24 -10.49 2.49
N GLY A 107 34.21 -11.29 3.56
CA GLY A 107 35.15 -11.17 4.66
C GLY A 107 35.15 -9.76 5.28
N LYS A 108 36.29 -9.06 5.20
CA LYS A 108 36.42 -7.71 5.79
C LYS A 108 35.49 -6.69 5.18
N ASP A 109 35.23 -6.74 3.87
CA ASP A 109 34.37 -5.78 3.19
C ASP A 109 32.93 -5.89 3.70
N LYS A 110 32.41 -7.12 3.87
CA LYS A 110 31.09 -7.35 4.47
C LYS A 110 31.00 -6.80 5.88
N VAL A 111 32.01 -7.10 6.72
CA VAL A 111 32.06 -6.62 8.11
C VAL A 111 32.05 -5.08 8.13
N GLU A 112 32.83 -4.43 7.27
CA GLU A 112 32.89 -2.98 7.19
C GLU A 112 31.56 -2.37 6.73
N THR A 113 30.97 -2.92 5.67
CA THR A 113 29.67 -2.49 5.10
C THR A 113 28.56 -2.55 6.15
N LEU A 114 28.41 -3.70 6.82
CA LEU A 114 27.38 -3.87 7.86
C LEU A 114 27.64 -3.02 9.10
N SER A 115 28.92 -2.88 9.50
CA SER A 115 29.28 -2.01 10.63
C SER A 115 28.96 -0.52 10.37
N LYS A 116 29.20 -0.05 9.13
CA LYS A 116 28.84 1.30 8.70
C LYS A 116 27.32 1.49 8.66
N LEU A 117 26.59 0.52 8.11
CA LEU A 117 25.12 0.55 8.06
C LEU A 117 24.54 0.69 9.49
N ILE A 118 24.98 -0.13 10.44
CA ILE A 118 24.55 -0.04 11.83
C ILE A 118 24.93 1.33 12.44
N ALA A 119 26.14 1.83 12.16
CA ALA A 119 26.63 3.09 12.72
C ALA A 119 25.77 4.30 12.31
N VAL A 120 25.20 4.31 11.12
CA VAL A 120 24.30 5.40 10.71
C VAL A 120 23.05 5.46 11.59
N PHE A 121 22.50 4.32 11.99
CA PHE A 121 21.32 4.25 12.88
C PHE A 121 21.65 4.55 14.36
N GLN A 122 22.93 4.71 14.73
CA GLN A 122 23.33 5.22 16.04
C GLN A 122 23.27 6.75 16.15
N ASN A 123 22.90 7.45 15.07
CA ASN A 123 22.77 8.90 15.10
C ASN A 123 21.65 9.34 16.06
N GLU A 124 21.92 10.31 16.91
CA GLU A 124 20.97 10.84 17.90
C GLU A 124 19.68 11.38 17.27
N ASN A 125 19.73 11.81 16.01
CA ASN A 125 18.56 12.22 15.24
C ASN A 125 17.63 11.06 14.85
N LEU A 126 18.07 9.80 15.03
CA LEU A 126 17.29 8.59 14.85
C LEU A 126 16.87 7.95 16.19
N ASP A 127 16.76 8.73 17.26
CA ASP A 127 16.20 8.29 18.53
C ASP A 127 14.67 8.43 18.51
N PHE A 128 13.97 7.32 18.29
CA PHE A 128 12.51 7.26 18.19
C PHE A 128 11.81 7.23 19.56
N SER A 129 12.54 7.05 20.67
CA SER A 129 12.00 7.06 22.03
C SER A 129 11.53 8.45 22.47
N LYS A 130 12.15 9.51 21.95
CA LYS A 130 11.94 10.91 22.36
C LYS A 130 10.99 11.71 21.48
N ASN A 131 10.65 11.19 20.30
CA ASN A 131 9.82 11.90 19.34
C ASN A 131 8.32 11.72 19.60
N ARG A 132 7.85 12.32 20.69
CA ARG A 132 6.44 12.48 21.04
C ARG A 132 5.96 13.90 20.72
N ALA A 133 5.92 14.28 19.47
CA ALA A 133 4.89 15.20 19.03
C ALA A 133 3.64 14.34 18.83
N ALA A 134 2.57 14.60 19.55
CA ALA A 134 1.39 13.74 19.66
C ALA A 134 0.63 13.51 18.34
N ASP A 135 1.03 14.14 17.25
CA ASP A 135 0.39 14.10 15.93
C ASP A 135 1.32 13.80 14.74
N ASP A 136 2.64 13.60 14.96
CA ASP A 136 3.59 13.36 13.87
C ASP A 136 4.07 11.89 13.88
N ASP A 137 3.61 11.11 12.92
CA ASP A 137 4.13 9.79 12.59
C ASP A 137 5.47 9.91 11.82
N LEU A 138 6.49 10.35 12.55
CA LEU A 138 7.83 10.66 12.01
C LEU A 138 8.46 9.42 11.35
N ILE A 139 8.24 8.24 11.91
CA ILE A 139 8.86 7.00 11.44
C ILE A 139 8.12 6.47 10.20
N GLY A 140 6.80 6.53 10.22
CA GLY A 140 6.00 6.16 9.06
C GLY A 140 6.29 7.07 7.87
N ASP A 141 6.41 8.38 8.10
CA ASP A 141 6.85 9.33 7.08
C ASP A 141 8.27 9.02 6.58
N ALA A 142 9.18 8.59 7.45
CA ALA A 142 10.53 8.18 7.10
C ALA A 142 10.53 6.91 6.22
N TYR A 143 9.72 5.93 6.60
CA TYR A 143 9.54 4.71 5.82
C TYR A 143 8.93 5.01 4.44
N GLU A 144 7.86 5.81 4.38
CA GLU A 144 7.26 6.24 3.10
C GLU A 144 8.26 7.02 2.24
N TYR A 145 9.07 7.90 2.86
CA TYR A 145 10.12 8.62 2.15
C TYR A 145 11.14 7.67 1.51
N LEU A 146 11.63 6.67 2.24
CA LEU A 146 12.54 5.67 1.72
C LEU A 146 11.89 4.87 0.60
N MET A 147 10.67 4.38 0.78
CA MET A 147 9.93 3.62 -0.23
C MET A 147 9.70 4.43 -1.52
N LYS A 148 9.33 5.71 -1.41
CA LYS A 148 9.20 6.63 -2.56
C LYS A 148 10.51 6.75 -3.34
N ASN A 149 11.62 6.94 -2.65
CA ASN A 149 12.92 7.12 -3.29
C ASN A 149 13.43 5.81 -3.92
N PHE A 150 13.29 4.67 -3.24
CA PHE A 150 13.61 3.36 -3.81
C PHE A 150 12.80 3.04 -5.06
N ALA A 151 11.50 3.36 -5.06
CA ALA A 151 10.66 3.21 -6.24
C ALA A 151 11.12 4.10 -7.42
N THR A 152 11.70 5.26 -7.13
CA THR A 152 12.21 6.19 -8.15
C THR A 152 13.55 5.73 -8.73
N GLU A 153 14.48 5.25 -7.88
CA GLU A 153 15.82 4.83 -8.29
C GLU A 153 15.84 3.48 -9.02
N SER A 154 15.01 2.53 -8.60
CA SER A 154 15.04 1.17 -9.13
C SER A 154 14.65 1.07 -10.61
N GLY A 155 14.07 2.10 -11.22
CA GLY A 155 13.76 2.21 -12.66
C GLY A 155 13.05 1.02 -13.32
N LYS A 156 13.11 -0.14 -12.66
CA LYS A 156 12.59 -1.44 -13.08
C LYS A 156 11.35 -1.88 -12.33
N SER A 157 11.04 -1.28 -11.16
CA SER A 157 9.85 -1.66 -10.43
C SER A 157 8.65 -1.01 -11.10
N LYS A 158 7.91 -1.84 -11.75
CA LYS A 158 6.57 -1.60 -12.26
C LYS A 158 5.77 -0.90 -11.16
N GLY A 159 5.42 0.34 -11.24
CA GLY A 159 4.68 1.23 -10.31
C GLY A 159 3.62 0.63 -9.38
N GLN A 160 3.84 -0.60 -8.98
CA GLN A 160 2.94 -1.50 -8.26
C GLN A 160 3.10 -1.44 -6.74
N PHE A 161 4.20 -0.86 -6.23
CA PHE A 161 4.52 -0.92 -4.80
C PHE A 161 4.14 0.31 -3.99
N TYR A 162 3.81 1.42 -4.63
CA TYR A 162 3.52 2.66 -3.93
C TYR A 162 2.46 3.49 -4.66
N THR A 163 1.37 3.78 -3.98
CA THR A 163 0.35 4.71 -4.46
C THR A 163 0.65 6.11 -3.90
N PRO A 164 0.71 7.17 -4.73
CA PRO A 164 0.96 8.52 -4.24
C PRO A 164 -0.01 8.90 -3.12
N ALA A 165 0.52 9.49 -2.04
CA ALA A 165 -0.25 9.80 -0.84
C ALA A 165 -1.49 10.67 -1.12
N GLU A 166 -1.39 11.62 -2.07
CA GLU A 166 -2.48 12.49 -2.48
C GLU A 166 -3.62 11.70 -3.16
N VAL A 167 -3.26 10.70 -3.97
CA VAL A 167 -4.25 9.81 -4.61
C VAL A 167 -4.94 8.94 -3.57
N SER A 168 -4.17 8.36 -2.65
CA SER A 168 -4.69 7.55 -1.54
C SER A 168 -5.67 8.33 -0.67
N ARG A 169 -5.35 9.59 -0.36
CA ARG A 169 -6.23 10.49 0.41
C ARG A 169 -7.53 10.79 -0.35
N VAL A 170 -7.46 11.04 -1.66
CA VAL A 170 -8.65 11.22 -2.49
C VAL A 170 -9.52 9.97 -2.43
N MET A 171 -8.93 8.77 -2.59
CA MET A 171 -9.67 7.51 -2.53
C MET A 171 -10.40 7.35 -1.18
N ALA A 172 -9.71 7.54 -0.08
CA ALA A 172 -10.27 7.42 1.27
C ALA A 172 -11.47 8.38 1.49
N LYS A 173 -11.32 9.62 1.05
CA LYS A 173 -12.38 10.65 1.20
C LYS A 173 -13.61 10.39 0.32
N VAL A 174 -13.41 10.00 -0.94
CA VAL A 174 -14.55 9.79 -1.86
C VAL A 174 -15.40 8.57 -1.52
N ILE A 175 -14.85 7.58 -0.81
CA ILE A 175 -15.63 6.45 -0.28
C ILE A 175 -16.23 6.71 1.10
N GLY A 176 -15.96 7.89 1.68
CA GLY A 176 -16.62 8.35 2.91
C GLY A 176 -16.05 7.74 4.19
N LEU A 177 -14.78 7.35 4.24
CA LEU A 177 -14.14 6.80 5.44
C LEU A 177 -14.23 7.76 6.64
N GLY A 178 -14.16 9.07 6.40
CA GLY A 178 -14.35 10.08 7.45
C GLY A 178 -15.71 10.05 8.16
N ASN A 179 -16.69 9.31 7.65
CA ASN A 179 -18.00 9.10 8.26
C ASN A 179 -18.16 7.76 8.97
N ALA A 180 -17.14 6.89 8.91
CA ALA A 180 -17.17 5.61 9.62
C ALA A 180 -17.11 5.82 11.14
N ARG A 181 -18.04 5.22 11.89
CA ARG A 181 -18.20 5.41 13.34
C ARG A 181 -18.33 4.10 14.12
N ASN A 182 -17.95 2.98 13.51
CA ASN A 182 -18.07 1.66 14.15
C ASN A 182 -16.76 1.14 14.77
N GLY A 183 -15.71 1.97 14.81
CA GLY A 183 -14.41 1.59 15.36
C GLY A 183 -13.86 0.32 14.69
N LYS A 184 -13.26 -0.56 15.46
CA LYS A 184 -12.69 -1.85 14.99
C LYS A 184 -13.68 -2.80 14.31
N LYS A 185 -15.01 -2.55 14.36
CA LYS A 185 -16.00 -3.29 13.58
C LYS A 185 -16.06 -2.85 12.12
N THR A 186 -15.57 -1.65 11.80
CA THR A 186 -15.35 -1.20 10.42
C THR A 186 -14.20 -2.01 9.82
N THR A 187 -14.40 -2.56 8.64
CA THR A 187 -13.38 -3.36 7.95
C THR A 187 -12.92 -2.67 6.67
N ILE A 188 -11.60 -2.53 6.50
CA ILE A 188 -10.96 -1.96 5.30
C ILE A 188 -10.10 -3.05 4.67
N TYR A 189 -10.24 -3.25 3.36
CA TYR A 189 -9.50 -4.27 2.62
C TYR A 189 -8.79 -3.70 1.40
N ASP A 190 -7.56 -4.15 1.15
CA ASP A 190 -6.85 -3.96 -0.11
C ASP A 190 -6.42 -5.33 -0.67
N PRO A 191 -7.01 -5.78 -1.79
CA PRO A 191 -6.68 -7.06 -2.42
C PRO A 191 -5.29 -7.11 -3.07
N THR A 192 -4.59 -5.98 -3.18
CA THR A 192 -3.28 -5.83 -3.82
C THR A 192 -2.44 -4.79 -3.08
N CYS A 193 -2.30 -5.01 -1.76
CA CYS A 193 -1.91 -3.95 -0.84
C CYS A 193 -0.48 -3.40 -1.04
N GLY A 194 0.38 -4.10 -1.79
CA GLY A 194 1.75 -3.67 -1.99
C GLY A 194 2.47 -3.48 -0.66
N SER A 195 3.06 -2.31 -0.45
CA SER A 195 3.69 -1.93 0.83
C SER A 195 2.71 -1.54 1.95
N GLY A 196 1.39 -1.59 1.70
CA GLY A 196 0.38 -1.21 2.68
C GLY A 196 0.09 0.30 2.78
N SER A 197 0.81 1.14 2.06
CA SER A 197 0.68 2.62 2.16
C SER A 197 -0.73 3.13 1.88
N LEU A 198 -1.49 2.49 0.95
CA LEU A 198 -2.86 2.87 0.67
C LEU A 198 -3.79 2.54 1.84
N LEU A 199 -3.61 1.39 2.50
CA LEU A 199 -4.35 1.00 3.70
C LEU A 199 -4.07 1.95 4.87
N LEU A 200 -2.81 2.32 5.08
CA LEU A 200 -2.43 3.28 6.12
C LEU A 200 -3.08 4.65 5.92
N ARG A 201 -3.11 5.14 4.69
CA ARG A 201 -3.84 6.38 4.39
C ARG A 201 -5.35 6.24 4.59
N ALA A 202 -5.91 5.08 4.31
CA ALA A 202 -7.32 4.82 4.55
C ALA A 202 -7.64 4.83 6.06
N ILE A 203 -6.82 4.19 6.91
CA ILE A 203 -7.05 4.18 8.36
C ILE A 203 -6.88 5.58 8.97
N CYS A 204 -5.90 6.37 8.52
CA CYS A 204 -5.73 7.76 8.98
C CYS A 204 -6.95 8.65 8.71
N GLU A 205 -7.76 8.35 7.69
CA GLU A 205 -8.99 9.09 7.40
C GLU A 205 -10.22 8.49 8.12
N THR A 206 -10.03 7.47 8.99
CA THR A 206 -11.10 6.78 9.70
C THR A 206 -11.08 7.18 11.18
N PRO A 207 -12.00 8.04 11.66
CA PRO A 207 -11.89 8.69 12.97
C PRO A 207 -11.84 7.74 14.16
N ASP A 208 -12.64 6.66 14.11
CA ASP A 208 -12.74 5.70 15.22
C ASP A 208 -11.87 4.45 14.97
N GLY A 209 -10.98 4.50 13.97
CA GLY A 209 -10.19 3.36 13.54
C GLY A 209 -11.00 2.29 12.79
N ALA A 210 -10.32 1.24 12.35
CA ALA A 210 -10.91 0.10 11.64
C ALA A 210 -10.03 -1.15 11.83
N THR A 211 -10.54 -2.31 11.39
CA THR A 211 -9.71 -3.50 11.20
C THR A 211 -9.23 -3.56 9.76
N ILE A 212 -7.94 -3.72 9.59
CA ILE A 212 -7.25 -3.67 8.30
C ILE A 212 -6.99 -5.08 7.79
N TYR A 213 -7.27 -5.31 6.51
CA TYR A 213 -6.99 -6.53 5.78
C TYR A 213 -6.24 -6.21 4.51
N GLY A 214 -5.15 -6.92 4.23
CA GLY A 214 -4.38 -6.74 3.01
C GLY A 214 -3.97 -8.06 2.39
N GLN A 215 -3.98 -8.16 1.07
CA GLN A 215 -3.43 -9.31 0.38
C GLN A 215 -2.40 -8.86 -0.65
N GLU A 216 -1.26 -9.54 -0.69
CA GLU A 216 -0.19 -9.28 -1.64
C GLU A 216 0.40 -10.60 -2.15
N LYS A 217 0.74 -10.63 -3.43
CA LYS A 217 1.24 -11.84 -4.08
C LYS A 217 2.72 -12.10 -3.81
N ASP A 218 3.51 -11.04 -3.80
CA ASP A 218 4.96 -11.10 -3.62
C ASP A 218 5.33 -11.17 -2.14
N ASN A 219 6.02 -12.24 -1.73
CA ASN A 219 6.37 -12.48 -0.34
C ASN A 219 7.25 -11.37 0.27
N ALA A 220 8.22 -10.86 -0.47
CA ALA A 220 9.08 -9.79 0.01
C ALA A 220 8.26 -8.50 0.25
N THR A 221 7.31 -8.24 -0.61
CA THR A 221 6.40 -7.09 -0.47
C THR A 221 5.43 -7.25 0.69
N VAL A 222 4.98 -8.47 0.99
CA VAL A 222 4.21 -8.78 2.23
C VAL A 222 5.02 -8.41 3.47
N GLY A 223 6.30 -8.77 3.50
CA GLY A 223 7.19 -8.38 4.59
C GLY A 223 7.27 -6.87 4.77
N LEU A 224 7.43 -6.13 3.67
CA LEU A 224 7.43 -4.67 3.69
C LEU A 224 6.09 -4.10 4.22
N ALA A 225 4.96 -4.67 3.80
CA ALA A 225 3.65 -4.24 4.27
C ALA A 225 3.48 -4.47 5.78
N LYS A 226 3.84 -5.65 6.29
CA LYS A 226 3.78 -5.95 7.72
C LYS A 226 4.67 -5.02 8.55
N MET A 227 5.93 -4.81 8.13
CA MET A 227 6.80 -3.83 8.78
C MET A 227 6.17 -2.43 8.79
N ASN A 228 5.61 -2.00 7.66
CA ASN A 228 4.96 -0.70 7.54
C ASN A 228 3.76 -0.55 8.49
N MET A 229 2.93 -1.58 8.62
CA MET A 229 1.80 -1.59 9.59
C MET A 229 2.33 -1.44 11.03
N ILE A 230 3.35 -2.19 11.42
CA ILE A 230 3.95 -2.10 12.76
C ILE A 230 4.53 -0.71 13.03
N LEU A 231 5.26 -0.13 12.07
CA LEU A 231 5.82 1.21 12.16
C LEU A 231 4.76 2.30 12.39
N HIS A 232 3.54 2.08 11.89
CA HIS A 232 2.40 2.98 12.10
C HIS A 232 1.47 2.56 13.25
N ASN A 233 1.92 1.66 14.12
CA ASN A 233 1.16 1.15 15.27
C ASN A 233 -0.14 0.40 14.89
N GLU A 234 -0.23 -0.11 13.66
CA GLU A 234 -1.32 -0.96 13.18
C GLU A 234 -0.92 -2.45 13.23
N ILE A 235 -0.44 -2.89 14.40
CA ILE A 235 0.14 -4.22 14.63
C ILE A 235 -0.85 -5.37 14.43
N TYR A 236 -2.17 -5.10 14.53
CA TYR A 236 -3.24 -6.08 14.31
C TYR A 236 -3.75 -6.14 12.86
N ALA A 237 -3.07 -5.46 11.92
CA ALA A 237 -3.42 -5.56 10.51
C ALA A 237 -3.18 -6.98 9.99
N ASP A 238 -4.21 -7.60 9.40
CA ASP A 238 -4.13 -8.95 8.83
C ASP A 238 -3.63 -8.87 7.37
N ILE A 239 -2.32 -9.02 7.19
CA ILE A 239 -1.67 -8.99 5.87
C ILE A 239 -1.27 -10.41 5.46
N LYS A 240 -1.85 -10.92 4.37
CA LYS A 240 -1.65 -12.29 3.88
C LYS A 240 -0.96 -12.33 2.52
N GLN A 241 -0.08 -13.32 2.37
CA GLN A 241 0.53 -13.65 1.09
C GLN A 241 -0.43 -14.51 0.26
N GLY A 242 -0.62 -14.15 -1.02
CA GLY A 242 -1.41 -14.97 -1.95
C GLY A 242 -1.80 -14.23 -3.21
N ASP A 243 -2.05 -14.98 -4.28
CA ASP A 243 -2.56 -14.46 -5.54
C ASP A 243 -4.07 -14.20 -5.42
N THR A 244 -4.47 -12.96 -5.30
CA THR A 244 -5.86 -12.53 -5.06
C THR A 244 -6.87 -13.14 -6.03
N ILE A 245 -6.47 -13.38 -7.25
CA ILE A 245 -7.38 -13.93 -8.26
C ILE A 245 -7.41 -15.46 -8.19
N ASN A 246 -6.25 -16.10 -8.07
CA ASN A 246 -6.14 -17.56 -8.13
C ASN A 246 -6.18 -18.24 -6.76
N ASP A 247 -5.82 -17.52 -5.70
CA ASP A 247 -5.75 -18.01 -4.33
C ASP A 247 -6.11 -16.90 -3.31
N PRO A 248 -7.38 -16.45 -3.30
CA PRO A 248 -7.83 -15.46 -2.32
C PRO A 248 -7.74 -16.02 -0.90
N GLN A 249 -7.12 -15.26 0.00
CA GLN A 249 -6.83 -15.67 1.37
C GLN A 249 -7.92 -15.28 2.38
N PHE A 250 -8.76 -14.31 2.04
CA PHE A 250 -9.85 -13.88 2.93
C PHE A 250 -11.17 -14.52 2.48
N LYS A 251 -11.58 -15.49 3.27
CA LYS A 251 -12.78 -16.30 3.04
C LYS A 251 -13.58 -16.46 4.33
N ASP A 252 -14.89 -16.51 4.20
CA ASP A 252 -15.82 -16.96 5.21
C ASP A 252 -16.43 -18.25 4.65
N ASP A 253 -16.03 -19.40 5.17
CA ASP A 253 -16.26 -20.74 4.61
C ASP A 253 -15.77 -20.84 3.15
N ASP A 254 -16.66 -21.20 2.22
CA ASP A 254 -16.38 -21.36 0.79
C ASP A 254 -16.60 -20.07 -0.01
N GLN A 255 -16.94 -18.94 0.63
CA GLN A 255 -17.19 -17.67 -0.02
C GLN A 255 -16.10 -16.67 0.29
N LEU A 256 -15.94 -15.67 -0.61
CA LEU A 256 -15.08 -14.52 -0.31
C LEU A 256 -15.63 -13.74 0.89
N LYS A 257 -14.76 -13.43 1.84
CA LYS A 257 -15.07 -12.51 2.95
C LYS A 257 -15.49 -11.15 2.39
N THR A 258 -16.45 -10.50 3.05
CA THR A 258 -16.94 -9.19 2.62
C THR A 258 -16.55 -8.09 3.60
N PHE A 259 -16.25 -6.90 3.05
CA PHE A 259 -15.71 -5.77 3.78
C PHE A 259 -16.60 -4.52 3.62
N ASP A 260 -16.52 -3.61 4.60
CA ASP A 260 -17.26 -2.33 4.56
C ASP A 260 -16.66 -1.38 3.53
N TYR A 261 -15.33 -1.31 3.50
CA TYR A 261 -14.59 -0.46 2.57
C TYR A 261 -13.48 -1.26 1.87
N ILE A 262 -13.29 -0.96 0.58
CA ILE A 262 -12.17 -1.54 -0.19
C ILE A 262 -11.46 -0.40 -0.91
N VAL A 263 -10.15 -0.37 -0.78
CA VAL A 263 -9.26 0.51 -1.56
C VAL A 263 -8.29 -0.36 -2.33
N ALA A 264 -8.02 -0.04 -3.59
CA ALA A 264 -7.12 -0.87 -4.39
C ALA A 264 -6.41 -0.09 -5.49
N ASN A 265 -5.14 -0.41 -5.68
CA ASN A 265 -4.36 -0.02 -6.85
C ASN A 265 -3.75 -1.29 -7.49
N PRO A 266 -4.57 -2.14 -8.17
CA PRO A 266 -4.09 -3.38 -8.74
C PRO A 266 -3.08 -3.15 -9.88
N PRO A 267 -2.24 -4.15 -10.18
CA PRO A 267 -1.30 -4.07 -11.28
C PRO A 267 -2.02 -3.87 -12.62
N PHE A 268 -1.62 -2.82 -13.37
CA PHE A 268 -2.29 -2.45 -14.62
C PHE A 268 -2.06 -3.46 -15.73
N SER A 269 -3.15 -3.85 -16.40
CA SER A 269 -3.13 -4.68 -17.60
C SER A 269 -2.33 -5.97 -17.45
N THR A 270 -2.45 -6.63 -16.30
CA THR A 270 -1.77 -7.89 -16.00
C THR A 270 -2.17 -8.95 -17.01
N LYS A 271 -1.17 -9.53 -17.68
CA LYS A 271 -1.35 -10.65 -18.61
C LYS A 271 -1.32 -11.98 -17.86
N SER A 272 -1.96 -13.00 -18.43
CA SER A 272 -1.96 -14.36 -17.89
C SER A 272 -2.30 -14.40 -16.39
N TRP A 273 -3.25 -13.56 -15.98
CA TRP A 273 -3.70 -13.39 -14.60
C TRP A 273 -4.47 -14.62 -14.09
N LEU A 274 -5.03 -15.42 -15.00
CA LEU A 274 -5.73 -16.66 -14.69
C LEU A 274 -4.83 -17.86 -15.00
N LYS A 275 -4.54 -18.69 -14.00
CA LYS A 275 -3.65 -19.86 -14.14
C LYS A 275 -4.28 -21.05 -14.83
N SER A 276 -5.61 -21.13 -14.84
CA SER A 276 -6.35 -22.18 -15.58
C SER A 276 -7.51 -21.55 -16.32
N ALA A 277 -7.77 -22.01 -17.54
CA ALA A 277 -8.90 -21.54 -18.37
C ALA A 277 -10.24 -22.03 -17.79
N LYS A 278 -10.59 -21.55 -16.60
CA LYS A 278 -11.90 -21.79 -15.98
C LYS A 278 -12.87 -20.75 -16.49
N THR A 279 -13.88 -21.20 -17.23
CA THR A 279 -15.01 -20.37 -17.66
C THR A 279 -15.93 -20.00 -16.50
N GLU A 280 -15.93 -20.82 -15.45
CA GLU A 280 -16.67 -20.62 -14.21
C GLU A 280 -15.70 -20.33 -13.04
N ASP A 281 -16.01 -19.32 -12.26
CA ASP A 281 -15.29 -18.97 -11.06
C ASP A 281 -16.00 -19.49 -9.80
N VAL A 282 -15.29 -20.21 -8.94
CA VAL A 282 -15.86 -20.82 -7.73
C VAL A 282 -16.43 -19.77 -6.74
N TYR A 283 -15.95 -18.53 -6.83
CA TYR A 283 -16.44 -17.42 -6.02
C TYR A 283 -17.50 -16.57 -6.73
N HIS A 284 -17.95 -17.02 -7.91
CA HIS A 284 -18.96 -16.31 -8.71
C HIS A 284 -18.61 -14.85 -9.03
N ARG A 285 -17.32 -14.57 -9.33
CA ARG A 285 -16.89 -13.25 -9.79
C ARG A 285 -17.23 -13.04 -11.28
N TRP A 286 -17.21 -14.12 -12.08
CA TRP A 286 -17.60 -14.21 -13.49
C TRP A 286 -18.15 -15.60 -13.79
N GLY A 287 -18.66 -15.82 -15.00
CA GLY A 287 -19.20 -17.09 -15.46
C GLY A 287 -20.66 -17.01 -15.90
N GLU A 288 -21.16 -18.10 -16.49
CA GLU A 288 -22.53 -18.14 -17.05
C GLU A 288 -23.60 -17.98 -15.98
N GLY A 289 -23.38 -18.53 -14.79
CA GLY A 289 -24.33 -18.46 -13.66
C GLY A 289 -24.68 -17.04 -13.25
N ILE A 290 -23.76 -16.07 -13.41
CA ILE A 290 -24.00 -14.65 -13.13
C ILE A 290 -24.11 -13.80 -14.42
N LYS A 291 -24.09 -14.42 -15.59
CA LYS A 291 -24.18 -13.76 -16.90
C LYS A 291 -23.10 -12.72 -17.17
N ILE A 292 -21.92 -12.90 -16.59
CA ILE A 292 -20.75 -12.08 -16.84
C ILE A 292 -19.68 -12.94 -17.48
N GLY A 293 -19.20 -12.53 -18.66
CA GLY A 293 -18.11 -13.21 -19.34
C GLY A 293 -16.80 -13.15 -18.57
N VAL A 294 -15.89 -14.07 -18.86
CA VAL A 294 -14.53 -14.08 -18.31
C VAL A 294 -13.79 -12.83 -18.78
N PRO A 295 -13.13 -12.06 -17.88
CA PRO A 295 -12.27 -10.95 -18.28
C PRO A 295 -11.18 -11.41 -19.25
N PRO A 296 -10.71 -10.56 -20.20
CA PRO A 296 -9.73 -10.96 -21.20
C PRO A 296 -8.41 -11.41 -20.57
N GLU A 297 -7.83 -12.50 -21.05
CA GLU A 297 -6.54 -13.03 -20.56
C GLU A 297 -5.41 -11.99 -20.61
N LYS A 298 -5.43 -11.11 -21.60
CA LYS A 298 -4.41 -10.08 -21.81
C LYS A 298 -4.54 -8.89 -20.87
N ASN A 299 -5.66 -8.77 -20.14
CA ASN A 299 -5.96 -7.64 -19.26
C ASN A 299 -6.75 -8.09 -18.04
N GLY A 300 -6.06 -8.25 -16.90
CA GLY A 300 -6.67 -8.62 -15.61
C GLY A 300 -7.41 -7.49 -14.89
N ASP A 301 -7.47 -6.28 -15.46
CA ASP A 301 -8.06 -5.11 -14.81
C ASP A 301 -9.47 -5.39 -14.28
N TYR A 302 -10.33 -5.99 -15.09
CA TYR A 302 -11.69 -6.35 -14.68
C TYR A 302 -11.76 -7.56 -13.75
N ALA A 303 -10.78 -8.45 -13.75
CA ALA A 303 -10.74 -9.54 -12.78
C ALA A 303 -10.59 -9.01 -11.34
N PHE A 304 -9.70 -8.04 -11.14
CA PHE A 304 -9.55 -7.36 -9.86
C PHE A 304 -10.80 -6.54 -9.50
N LEU A 305 -11.40 -5.82 -10.45
CA LEU A 305 -12.60 -5.04 -10.18
C LEU A 305 -13.78 -5.95 -9.77
N LEU A 306 -13.96 -7.09 -10.41
CA LEU A 306 -15.00 -8.06 -10.07
C LEU A 306 -14.72 -8.74 -8.73
N HIS A 307 -13.45 -9.01 -8.38
CA HIS A 307 -13.07 -9.47 -7.06
C HIS A 307 -13.47 -8.44 -5.97
N ILE A 308 -13.15 -7.16 -6.19
CA ILE A 308 -13.57 -6.06 -5.30
C ILE A 308 -15.10 -6.04 -5.15
N VAL A 309 -15.83 -6.08 -6.24
CA VAL A 309 -17.29 -6.11 -6.20
C VAL A 309 -17.80 -7.31 -5.39
N ARG A 310 -17.21 -8.49 -5.54
CA ARG A 310 -17.64 -9.68 -4.82
C ARG A 310 -17.30 -9.63 -3.33
N SER A 311 -16.14 -9.05 -2.99
CA SER A 311 -15.67 -8.88 -1.61
C SER A 311 -16.25 -7.64 -0.90
N LEU A 312 -17.14 -6.89 -1.52
CA LEU A 312 -17.75 -5.69 -0.94
C LEU A 312 -19.12 -6.03 -0.34
N LYS A 313 -19.38 -5.64 0.92
CA LYS A 313 -20.70 -5.75 1.57
C LYS A 313 -21.78 -5.01 0.76
N GLN A 314 -23.05 -5.33 0.98
CA GLN A 314 -24.17 -4.64 0.32
C GLN A 314 -24.27 -3.16 0.74
N THR A 315 -23.80 -2.81 1.90
CA THR A 315 -23.70 -1.44 2.41
C THR A 315 -22.34 -0.80 2.13
N GLY A 316 -21.43 -1.54 1.47
CA GLY A 316 -20.03 -1.16 1.34
C GLY A 316 -19.74 -0.19 0.20
N CYS A 317 -18.62 0.50 0.31
CA CYS A 317 -18.09 1.41 -0.68
C CYS A 317 -16.63 1.08 -1.03
N ALA A 318 -16.25 1.21 -2.31
CA ALA A 318 -14.88 0.94 -2.74
C ALA A 318 -14.35 1.99 -3.71
N ALA A 319 -13.03 2.19 -3.70
CA ALA A 319 -12.29 2.96 -4.69
C ALA A 319 -11.20 2.09 -5.30
N CYS A 320 -11.17 1.99 -6.62
CA CYS A 320 -10.18 1.21 -7.36
C CYS A 320 -9.52 2.05 -8.45
N ILE A 321 -8.19 2.06 -8.48
CA ILE A 321 -7.42 2.71 -9.54
C ILE A 321 -7.26 1.74 -10.71
N LEU A 322 -7.64 2.17 -11.90
CA LEU A 322 -7.51 1.37 -13.13
C LEU A 322 -7.05 2.25 -14.30
N PRO A 323 -6.39 1.67 -15.32
CA PRO A 323 -6.02 2.43 -16.52
C PRO A 323 -7.26 2.86 -17.30
N HIS A 324 -7.21 4.02 -17.96
CA HIS A 324 -8.34 4.55 -18.75
C HIS A 324 -8.91 3.56 -19.77
N GLY A 325 -8.10 2.60 -20.23
CA GLY A 325 -8.55 1.56 -21.18
C GLY A 325 -9.81 0.82 -20.74
N VAL A 326 -10.02 0.61 -19.43
CA VAL A 326 -11.22 -0.07 -18.89
C VAL A 326 -12.52 0.67 -19.23
N LEU A 327 -12.46 1.96 -19.53
CA LEU A 327 -13.63 2.77 -19.82
C LEU A 327 -14.19 2.56 -21.25
N PHE A 328 -13.36 2.07 -22.20
CA PHE A 328 -13.76 2.03 -23.61
C PHE A 328 -13.40 0.74 -24.36
N ARG A 329 -12.56 -0.17 -23.81
CA ARG A 329 -12.26 -1.43 -24.48
C ARG A 329 -13.54 -2.24 -24.72
N GLY A 330 -13.61 -2.92 -25.88
CA GLY A 330 -14.78 -3.66 -26.35
C GLY A 330 -14.90 -5.09 -25.79
N ASN A 331 -15.68 -5.93 -26.47
CA ASN A 331 -15.87 -7.36 -26.20
C ASN A 331 -16.29 -7.66 -24.73
N ALA A 332 -15.65 -8.62 -24.06
CA ALA A 332 -15.97 -9.03 -22.69
C ALA A 332 -15.96 -7.86 -21.71
N GLU A 333 -15.00 -6.94 -21.82
CA GLU A 333 -14.93 -5.76 -20.94
C GLU A 333 -16.15 -4.83 -21.13
N ALA A 334 -16.67 -4.69 -22.34
CA ALA A 334 -17.88 -3.92 -22.60
C ALA A 334 -19.12 -4.56 -21.94
N GLN A 335 -19.22 -5.90 -21.96
CA GLN A 335 -20.30 -6.63 -21.29
C GLN A 335 -20.23 -6.47 -19.78
N ILE A 336 -19.02 -6.59 -19.19
CA ILE A 336 -18.80 -6.38 -17.75
C ILE A 336 -19.17 -4.94 -17.36
N ARG A 337 -18.76 -3.94 -18.14
CA ARG A 337 -19.17 -2.54 -17.91
C ARG A 337 -20.67 -2.36 -17.94
N LYS A 338 -21.36 -2.92 -18.95
CA LYS A 338 -22.81 -2.87 -19.05
C LYS A 338 -23.48 -3.45 -17.80
N TYR A 339 -23.00 -4.60 -17.34
CA TYR A 339 -23.48 -5.22 -16.12
C TYR A 339 -23.30 -4.33 -14.90
N LEU A 340 -22.09 -3.80 -14.67
CA LEU A 340 -21.79 -2.98 -13.50
C LEU A 340 -22.49 -1.61 -13.51
N VAL A 341 -22.63 -0.98 -14.69
CA VAL A 341 -23.16 0.37 -14.83
C VAL A 341 -24.67 0.38 -15.02
N ALA A 342 -25.19 -0.43 -15.95
CA ALA A 342 -26.60 -0.38 -16.36
C ALA A 342 -27.50 -1.35 -15.58
N GLU A 343 -27.02 -2.57 -15.32
CA GLU A 343 -27.83 -3.60 -14.67
C GLU A 343 -27.74 -3.53 -13.15
N LYS A 344 -26.53 -3.56 -12.59
CA LYS A 344 -26.30 -3.49 -11.13
C LYS A 344 -26.21 -2.07 -10.59
N ARG A 345 -25.85 -1.11 -11.43
CA ARG A 345 -25.67 0.31 -11.05
C ARG A 345 -24.70 0.52 -9.89
N TYR A 346 -23.69 -0.36 -9.78
CA TYR A 346 -22.72 -0.32 -8.68
C TYR A 346 -21.68 0.80 -8.85
N ILE A 347 -21.43 1.24 -10.09
CA ILE A 347 -20.48 2.34 -10.34
C ILE A 347 -21.15 3.66 -9.97
N LYS A 348 -20.68 4.27 -8.88
CA LYS A 348 -21.14 5.57 -8.39
C LYS A 348 -20.49 6.72 -9.15
N GLY A 349 -19.18 6.63 -9.38
CA GLY A 349 -18.45 7.70 -10.02
C GLY A 349 -17.11 7.25 -10.61
N ILE A 350 -16.56 8.10 -11.48
CA ILE A 350 -15.26 7.92 -12.11
C ILE A 350 -14.50 9.25 -12.04
N ILE A 351 -13.25 9.22 -11.55
CA ILE A 351 -12.36 10.38 -11.50
C ILE A 351 -11.20 10.11 -12.45
N GLY A 352 -11.11 10.86 -13.54
CA GLY A 352 -9.97 10.81 -14.46
C GLY A 352 -8.76 11.55 -13.87
N LEU A 353 -7.67 10.84 -13.67
CA LEU A 353 -6.46 11.36 -13.06
C LEU A 353 -5.48 11.93 -14.10
N PRO A 354 -4.58 12.84 -13.72
CA PRO A 354 -3.47 13.27 -14.56
C PRO A 354 -2.57 12.10 -14.96
N ALA A 355 -1.98 12.17 -16.14
CA ALA A 355 -0.91 11.22 -16.55
C ALA A 355 0.34 11.40 -15.69
N ASN A 356 1.24 10.43 -15.69
CA ASN A 356 2.53 10.44 -14.99
C ASN A 356 2.44 10.65 -13.45
N LEU A 357 1.35 10.27 -12.80
CA LEU A 357 1.24 10.27 -11.33
C LEU A 357 1.94 9.06 -10.70
N PHE A 358 1.80 7.89 -11.32
CA PHE A 358 2.26 6.63 -10.74
C PHE A 358 3.71 6.33 -11.10
N TYR A 359 4.46 5.78 -10.15
CA TYR A 359 5.85 5.37 -10.38
C TYR A 359 5.92 4.20 -11.36
N GLY A 360 6.92 4.16 -12.22
CA GLY A 360 7.13 3.10 -13.21
C GLY A 360 6.18 3.12 -14.42
N THR A 361 5.19 4.04 -14.48
CA THR A 361 4.30 4.17 -15.64
C THR A 361 3.92 5.61 -15.93
N GLY A 362 3.72 5.92 -17.23
CA GLY A 362 3.15 7.21 -17.67
C GLY A 362 1.66 7.09 -18.06
N ILE A 363 1.07 5.89 -17.88
CA ILE A 363 -0.29 5.61 -18.32
C ILE A 363 -1.29 6.43 -17.52
N PRO A 364 -2.23 7.15 -18.18
CA PRO A 364 -3.29 7.83 -17.48
C PRO A 364 -4.25 6.80 -16.85
N ALA A 365 -4.62 7.05 -15.59
CA ALA A 365 -5.50 6.19 -14.82
C ALA A 365 -6.74 6.94 -14.33
N CYS A 366 -7.72 6.21 -13.84
CA CYS A 366 -8.90 6.74 -13.19
C CYS A 366 -9.18 6.02 -11.88
N ILE A 367 -9.85 6.70 -10.95
CA ILE A 367 -10.45 6.07 -9.77
C ILE A 367 -11.88 5.69 -10.12
N ILE A 368 -12.22 4.41 -9.99
CA ILE A 368 -13.60 3.91 -10.10
C ILE A 368 -14.16 3.78 -8.69
N ILE A 369 -15.27 4.47 -8.42
CA ILE A 369 -15.97 4.46 -7.14
C ILE A 369 -17.15 3.50 -7.25
N ILE A 370 -17.17 2.48 -6.39
CA ILE A 370 -18.20 1.46 -6.32
C ILE A 370 -18.98 1.64 -5.02
N GLU A 371 -20.29 1.62 -5.10
CA GLU A 371 -21.18 1.66 -3.94
C GLU A 371 -22.43 0.83 -4.24
N LYS A 372 -22.76 -0.09 -3.35
CA LYS A 372 -23.89 -0.99 -3.53
C LYS A 372 -25.17 -0.51 -2.85
N SER A 373 -25.05 0.20 -1.73
CA SER A 373 -26.17 0.60 -0.87
C SER A 373 -27.26 1.37 -1.61
N GLU A 374 -26.89 2.33 -2.43
CA GLU A 374 -27.82 3.20 -3.16
C GLU A 374 -27.99 2.82 -4.64
N ALA A 375 -27.53 1.64 -5.04
CA ALA A 375 -27.48 1.22 -6.43
C ALA A 375 -28.87 1.22 -7.11
N ALA A 376 -29.91 0.77 -6.40
CA ALA A 376 -31.27 0.69 -6.95
C ALA A 376 -31.83 2.07 -7.36
N GLY A 377 -31.52 3.11 -6.60
CA GLY A 377 -31.98 4.49 -6.86
C GLY A 377 -31.07 5.28 -7.82
N ARG A 378 -29.90 4.75 -8.17
CA ARG A 378 -28.89 5.49 -8.96
C ARG A 378 -29.34 5.69 -10.39
N LYS A 379 -29.37 6.95 -10.83
CA LYS A 379 -29.81 7.35 -12.17
C LYS A 379 -28.68 7.58 -13.18
N GLY A 380 -27.42 7.62 -12.71
CA GLY A 380 -26.26 7.90 -13.56
C GLY A 380 -24.94 7.71 -12.82
N VAL A 381 -23.84 8.01 -13.49
CA VAL A 381 -22.47 7.94 -12.98
C VAL A 381 -21.89 9.33 -12.95
N PHE A 382 -21.30 9.73 -11.83
CA PHE A 382 -20.55 10.98 -11.74
C PHE A 382 -19.23 10.84 -12.52
N MET A 383 -18.89 11.85 -13.31
CA MET A 383 -17.65 11.91 -14.07
C MET A 383 -16.89 13.17 -13.70
N ILE A 384 -15.66 13.01 -13.18
CA ILE A 384 -14.77 14.11 -12.83
C ILE A 384 -13.53 14.03 -13.73
N ASP A 385 -13.28 15.07 -14.51
CA ASP A 385 -12.04 15.19 -15.29
C ASP A 385 -11.00 16.02 -14.52
N ALA A 386 -10.10 15.34 -13.82
CA ALA A 386 -9.02 15.95 -13.07
C ALA A 386 -7.65 15.94 -13.82
N LYS A 387 -7.63 15.67 -15.14
CA LYS A 387 -6.39 15.51 -15.92
C LYS A 387 -5.41 16.69 -15.83
N ASN A 388 -5.90 17.89 -15.55
CA ASN A 388 -5.09 19.10 -15.43
C ASN A 388 -4.79 19.49 -13.97
N GLY A 389 -5.24 18.67 -12.99
CA GLY A 389 -5.11 18.91 -11.55
C GLY A 389 -3.75 18.51 -10.99
N TYR A 390 -2.65 18.94 -11.59
CA TYR A 390 -1.32 18.55 -11.15
C TYR A 390 -0.33 19.71 -11.13
N ILE A 391 0.77 19.48 -10.40
CA ILE A 391 2.01 20.24 -10.47
C ILE A 391 3.15 19.30 -10.88
N LYS A 392 4.19 19.84 -11.49
CA LYS A 392 5.41 19.08 -11.81
C LYS A 392 6.21 18.82 -10.54
N ASP A 393 6.62 17.56 -10.36
CA ASP A 393 7.52 17.12 -9.30
C ASP A 393 8.63 16.26 -9.94
N GLY A 394 9.69 16.89 -10.39
CA GLY A 394 10.75 16.26 -11.20
C GLY A 394 10.21 15.65 -12.49
N ALA A 395 10.48 14.36 -12.70
CA ALA A 395 10.03 13.60 -13.88
C ALA A 395 8.57 13.14 -13.78
N LYS A 396 7.91 13.33 -12.63
CA LYS A 396 6.54 12.92 -12.35
C LYS A 396 5.61 14.11 -12.16
N ASN A 397 4.32 13.82 -12.11
CA ASN A 397 3.31 14.77 -11.71
C ASN A 397 2.86 14.42 -10.28
N ARG A 398 2.46 15.42 -9.51
CA ARG A 398 1.81 15.29 -8.20
C ARG A 398 0.46 15.98 -8.26
N LEU A 399 -0.55 15.44 -7.59
CA LEU A 399 -1.85 16.11 -7.53
C LEU A 399 -1.70 17.49 -6.87
N ARG A 400 -2.35 18.47 -7.46
CA ARG A 400 -2.34 19.85 -6.96
C ARG A 400 -3.35 19.96 -5.83
N GLU A 401 -2.92 20.41 -4.67
CA GLU A 401 -3.81 20.77 -3.57
C GLU A 401 -4.74 21.92 -3.98
N GLY A 402 -6.00 21.88 -3.54
CA GLY A 402 -6.99 22.90 -3.85
C GLY A 402 -7.48 22.93 -5.32
N TYR A 403 -7.12 21.93 -6.14
CA TYR A 403 -7.65 21.85 -7.50
C TYR A 403 -9.15 21.52 -7.49
N SER A 404 -9.97 22.42 -8.06
CA SER A 404 -11.40 22.23 -8.26
C SER A 404 -11.67 21.75 -9.69
N PRO A 405 -11.86 20.41 -9.91
CA PRO A 405 -12.13 19.89 -11.25
C PRO A 405 -13.55 20.24 -11.70
N HIS A 406 -13.74 20.38 -13.00
CA HIS A 406 -15.09 20.50 -13.57
C HIS A 406 -15.85 19.18 -13.38
N CYS A 407 -16.83 19.21 -12.49
CA CYS A 407 -17.76 18.10 -12.28
C CYS A 407 -18.84 18.12 -13.38
N ARG A 408 -18.87 17.09 -14.23
CA ARG A 408 -19.96 16.86 -15.17
C ARG A 408 -20.85 15.73 -14.65
N CYS A 409 -22.06 16.08 -14.23
CA CYS A 409 -23.07 15.10 -13.92
C CYS A 409 -23.80 14.71 -15.22
N LEU A 410 -23.73 13.44 -15.63
CA LEU A 410 -24.40 12.93 -16.83
C LEU A 410 -25.90 12.65 -16.61
N ALA A 411 -26.45 12.98 -15.47
CA ALA A 411 -27.90 12.92 -15.24
C ALA A 411 -28.33 14.02 -14.26
N ASN A 412 -29.42 14.69 -14.60
CA ASN A 412 -30.05 15.75 -13.85
C ASN A 412 -30.25 15.44 -12.36
N THR A 413 -29.89 16.41 -11.55
CA THR A 413 -30.37 16.63 -10.19
C THR A 413 -30.04 15.60 -9.11
N ALA A 414 -28.86 15.75 -8.48
CA ALA A 414 -28.70 15.63 -7.03
C ALA A 414 -27.45 16.40 -6.62
N ARG A 415 -27.54 17.19 -5.59
CA ARG A 415 -26.46 18.03 -5.06
C ARG A 415 -25.21 17.19 -4.82
N CYS A 416 -24.14 17.55 -5.50
CA CYS A 416 -22.81 16.93 -5.47
C CYS A 416 -22.11 17.21 -4.12
N THR A 417 -22.78 17.01 -2.98
CA THR A 417 -22.27 17.43 -1.67
C THR A 417 -21.14 16.55 -1.14
N SER A 418 -21.08 15.28 -1.48
CA SER A 418 -20.02 14.38 -0.99
C SER A 418 -18.79 14.27 -1.91
N LEU A 419 -18.94 14.54 -3.20
CA LEU A 419 -17.82 14.56 -4.16
C LEU A 419 -17.17 15.94 -4.31
N CYS A 420 -17.86 16.99 -3.87
CA CYS A 420 -17.26 18.32 -3.69
C CYS A 420 -16.19 18.40 -2.58
N ALA A 421 -15.98 17.35 -1.80
CA ALA A 421 -14.86 17.28 -0.85
C ALA A 421 -13.47 17.39 -1.53
N LEU A 422 -13.37 17.17 -2.84
CA LEU A 422 -12.18 17.53 -3.62
C LEU A 422 -11.99 19.06 -3.76
N CYS A 423 -13.06 19.83 -3.61
CA CYS A 423 -13.01 21.30 -3.64
C CYS A 423 -12.67 21.93 -2.28
N ALA A 424 -12.73 21.16 -1.19
CA ALA A 424 -12.56 21.66 0.18
C ALA A 424 -11.09 21.55 0.70
N TYR A 425 -10.12 21.46 -0.17
CA TYR A 425 -8.71 21.56 0.18
C TYR A 425 -8.21 23.02 0.07
N GLY A 426 -8.72 23.82 0.92
CA GLY A 426 -8.23 25.18 1.12
C GLY A 426 -8.69 25.64 2.50
N GLY A 427 -7.81 25.54 3.50
CA GLY A 427 -8.05 26.17 4.80
C GLY A 427 -7.87 25.21 5.98
N ASP A 428 -6.85 25.39 6.60
CA ASP A 428 -6.21 25.49 7.92
C ASP A 428 -5.04 24.56 8.09
#